data_b02f4f935f17f8b353711a35339a5e06
#
_entry.id   b02f4f935f17f8b353711a35339a5e06
#
_cell.length_a   1.000
_cell.length_b   1.000
_cell.length_c   1.000
_cell.angle_alpha   90.00
_cell.angle_beta   90.00
_cell.angle_gamma   90.00
#
_symmetry.space_group_name_H-M   'P 1'
#
loop_
_entity.id
_entity.type
_entity.pdbx_description
1 polymer ?
#
loop_
_entity_poly.entity_id
_entity_poly.type
_entity_poly.pdbx_seq_one_letter_code
_entity_poly.pdbx_strand_id
1 'polypeptide(L)'
;KPFFLNLCHYAVHEPIQVKPEDRERFVRKAKELGLDQETALVEGELMHTEDKAGKRVMRRVLQSDPDYAAMIWNLDWNIGRLLHALEESGQAENTVVIFTSDNGGLSTSEGSPTCNLPAREGKGWMEEGGIRVPLLIRFPGRIKPGTRCDVPVTTTDFYPTFLELAGLPERKEQHCDGRSIVPLLRGEAMPEHPLFWHYPHYGNQGGVPGSSVRLGRYKLIESLEDHSLRLYDLETDFGETRNLAEEKPELAAKLLLMLHGWQRDVEAAFPSPNPEWKPLDNRE
;
A
#
# COMPACT_ATOMS: atom_id res chain seq x y z
N LYS A 1 7.00 -18.75 -27.71
CA LYS A 1 5.55 -18.51 -27.43
C LYS A 1 5.46 -17.42 -26.36
N PRO A 2 4.42 -16.57 -26.41
CA PRO A 2 4.16 -15.63 -25.33
C PRO A 2 4.01 -16.36 -23.98
N PHE A 3 4.38 -15.70 -22.89
CA PHE A 3 4.15 -16.20 -21.53
C PHE A 3 3.60 -15.07 -20.64
N PHE A 4 2.94 -15.47 -19.58
CA PHE A 4 2.58 -14.63 -18.43
C PHE A 4 3.11 -15.29 -17.18
N LEU A 5 3.84 -14.53 -16.36
CA LEU A 5 4.39 -15.00 -15.09
C LEU A 5 3.97 -14.03 -13.98
N ASN A 6 3.25 -14.52 -13.00
CA ASN A 6 3.02 -13.83 -11.75
C ASN A 6 3.87 -14.50 -10.66
N LEU A 7 4.96 -13.86 -10.27
CA LEU A 7 5.91 -14.37 -9.29
C LEU A 7 5.67 -13.70 -7.94
N CYS A 8 4.90 -14.37 -7.09
CA CYS A 8 4.61 -13.90 -5.74
C CYS A 8 5.75 -14.30 -4.79
N HIS A 9 6.59 -13.34 -4.40
CA HIS A 9 7.59 -13.56 -3.36
C HIS A 9 6.91 -13.54 -1.99
N TYR A 10 7.34 -14.44 -1.09
CA TYR A 10 6.97 -14.38 0.32
C TYR A 10 7.66 -13.23 1.04
N ALA A 11 8.92 -12.96 0.71
CA ALA A 11 9.67 -11.81 1.17
C ALA A 11 9.00 -10.50 0.67
N VAL A 12 8.78 -9.55 1.58
CA VAL A 12 9.40 -9.36 2.91
C VAL A 12 8.39 -9.56 4.06
N HIS A 13 7.47 -10.52 3.95
CA HIS A 13 6.44 -10.81 4.94
C HIS A 13 7.02 -11.53 6.17
N GLU A 14 6.37 -11.37 7.32
CA GLU A 14 6.63 -12.14 8.53
C GLU A 14 6.38 -13.68 8.34
N PRO A 15 7.16 -14.56 8.98
CA PRO A 15 8.28 -14.24 9.88
C PRO A 15 9.52 -13.77 9.10
N ILE A 16 10.22 -12.75 9.62
CA ILE A 16 11.44 -12.25 9.01
C ILE A 16 12.55 -13.29 9.22
N GLN A 17 13.01 -13.88 8.11
CA GLN A 17 14.04 -14.92 8.12
C GLN A 17 15.16 -14.53 7.15
N VAL A 18 16.37 -14.47 7.67
CA VAL A 18 17.54 -13.98 6.92
C VAL A 18 18.74 -14.89 7.10
N LYS A 19 19.66 -14.86 6.14
CA LYS A 19 20.94 -15.55 6.26
C LYS A 19 21.84 -14.79 7.24
N PRO A 20 22.62 -15.50 8.09
CA PRO A 20 23.49 -14.83 9.06
C PRO A 20 24.45 -13.81 8.44
N GLU A 21 25.06 -14.13 7.31
CA GLU A 21 25.98 -13.26 6.59
C GLU A 21 25.34 -11.97 6.07
N ASP A 22 24.10 -12.05 5.60
CA ASP A 22 23.34 -10.88 5.15
C ASP A 22 22.96 -10.00 6.36
N ARG A 23 22.54 -10.64 7.47
CA ARG A 23 22.23 -9.95 8.73
C ARG A 23 23.43 -9.17 9.28
N GLU A 24 24.60 -9.81 9.36
CA GLU A 24 25.82 -9.18 9.86
C GLU A 24 26.19 -7.92 9.08
N ARG A 25 26.00 -7.94 7.76
CA ARG A 25 26.22 -6.79 6.89
C ARG A 25 25.38 -5.59 7.32
N PHE A 26 24.07 -5.81 7.57
CA PHE A 26 23.13 -4.73 7.90
C PHE A 26 23.21 -4.31 9.38
N VAL A 27 23.57 -5.20 10.30
CA VAL A 27 23.92 -4.83 11.67
C VAL A 27 25.11 -3.88 11.70
N ARG A 28 26.17 -4.18 10.92
CA ARG A 28 27.32 -3.29 10.79
C ARG A 28 26.92 -1.94 10.19
N LYS A 29 26.14 -1.94 9.11
CA LYS A 29 25.67 -0.71 8.48
C LYS A 29 24.80 0.13 9.43
N ALA A 30 23.93 -0.48 10.22
CA ALA A 30 23.13 0.23 11.21
C ALA A 30 24.01 0.93 12.26
N LYS A 31 25.06 0.27 12.76
CA LYS A 31 26.05 0.87 13.68
C LYS A 31 26.85 2.00 13.04
N GLU A 32 27.30 1.82 11.79
CA GLU A 32 28.05 2.87 11.06
C GLU A 32 27.19 4.13 10.85
N LEU A 33 25.87 3.98 10.74
CA LEU A 33 24.90 5.07 10.58
C LEU A 33 24.34 5.57 11.93
N GLY A 34 24.71 4.95 13.07
CA GLY A 34 24.20 5.30 14.39
C GLY A 34 22.74 4.94 14.64
N LEU A 35 22.12 4.13 13.77
CA LEU A 35 20.68 3.80 13.84
C LEU A 35 20.33 2.93 15.05
N ASP A 36 21.30 2.22 15.62
CA ASP A 36 21.16 1.39 16.83
C ASP A 36 21.09 2.21 18.13
N GLN A 37 21.37 3.52 18.06
CA GLN A 37 21.30 4.46 19.19
C GLN A 37 20.01 5.29 19.17
N GLU A 38 19.21 5.21 18.13
CA GLU A 38 18.03 6.01 17.94
C GLU A 38 16.75 5.29 18.38
N THR A 39 15.76 6.06 18.81
CA THR A 39 14.42 5.52 19.12
C THR A 39 13.69 5.17 17.84
N ALA A 40 13.59 3.88 17.57
CA ALA A 40 12.96 3.38 16.36
C ALA A 40 11.46 3.11 16.48
N LEU A 41 10.97 2.88 17.71
CA LEU A 41 9.58 2.51 18.00
C LEU A 41 8.96 3.51 18.97
N VAL A 42 7.70 3.89 18.69
CA VAL A 42 6.88 4.73 19.57
C VAL A 42 5.54 4.06 19.87
N GLU A 43 5.06 4.24 21.09
CA GLU A 43 3.73 3.75 21.48
C GLU A 43 2.63 4.64 20.93
N GLY A 44 1.55 3.99 20.49
CA GLY A 44 0.31 4.62 20.03
C GLY A 44 -0.88 4.27 20.90
N GLU A 45 -2.06 4.27 20.27
CA GLU A 45 -3.36 3.91 20.83
C GLU A 45 -3.43 2.44 21.23
N LEU A 46 -4.47 2.07 21.98
CA LEU A 46 -4.76 0.67 22.31
C LEU A 46 -5.18 -0.10 21.06
N MET A 47 -4.77 -1.36 21.00
CA MET A 47 -5.23 -2.30 19.98
C MET A 47 -6.72 -2.61 20.17
N HIS A 48 -7.45 -2.78 19.07
CA HIS A 48 -8.90 -3.00 19.07
C HIS A 48 -9.30 -4.48 19.07
N THR A 49 -8.39 -5.37 18.63
CA THR A 49 -8.70 -6.81 18.53
C THR A 49 -8.59 -7.50 19.89
N GLU A 50 -9.43 -8.52 20.10
CA GLU A 50 -9.53 -9.21 21.37
C GLU A 50 -8.23 -9.94 21.79
N ASP A 51 -7.54 -10.55 20.82
CA ASP A 51 -6.26 -11.25 21.02
C ASP A 51 -5.11 -10.30 21.43
N LYS A 52 -5.30 -8.99 21.20
CA LYS A 52 -4.37 -7.92 21.55
C LYS A 52 -4.90 -6.95 22.61
N ALA A 53 -5.96 -7.34 23.31
CA ALA A 53 -6.56 -6.51 24.37
C ALA A 53 -5.49 -6.05 25.39
N GLY A 54 -5.51 -4.75 25.70
CA GLY A 54 -4.55 -4.12 26.60
C GLY A 54 -3.15 -3.86 26.01
N LYS A 55 -2.87 -4.30 24.78
CA LYS A 55 -1.63 -3.93 24.06
C LYS A 55 -1.82 -2.61 23.32
N ARG A 56 -0.69 -1.93 23.06
CA ARG A 56 -0.66 -0.70 22.28
C ARG A 56 -0.09 -0.95 20.90
N VAL A 57 -0.52 -0.16 19.95
CA VAL A 57 0.12 -0.06 18.63
C VAL A 57 1.56 0.42 18.83
N MET A 58 2.52 -0.31 18.29
CA MET A 58 3.93 0.05 18.32
C MET A 58 4.36 0.48 16.92
N ARG A 59 4.50 1.78 16.70
CA ARG A 59 4.87 2.34 15.39
C ARG A 59 6.37 2.43 15.23
N ARG A 60 6.88 1.89 14.13
CA ARG A 60 8.24 2.17 13.71
C ARG A 60 8.32 3.51 12.99
N VAL A 61 9.12 4.40 13.54
CA VAL A 61 9.34 5.77 13.04
C VAL A 61 10.72 5.98 12.42
N LEU A 62 11.57 4.95 12.46
CA LEU A 62 12.89 4.96 11.84
C LEU A 62 13.14 3.63 11.13
N GLN A 63 13.56 3.68 9.86
CA GLN A 63 13.96 2.49 9.11
C GLN A 63 15.33 2.01 9.59
N SER A 64 15.36 1.11 10.56
CA SER A 64 16.58 0.69 11.25
C SER A 64 16.69 -0.80 11.52
N ASP A 65 15.70 -1.60 11.10
CA ASP A 65 15.71 -3.05 11.32
C ASP A 65 16.68 -3.76 10.37
N PRO A 66 17.78 -4.37 10.90
CA PRO A 66 18.78 -5.01 10.05
C PRO A 66 18.29 -6.31 9.42
N ASP A 67 17.36 -7.02 10.05
CA ASP A 67 16.83 -8.29 9.55
C ASP A 67 15.89 -8.01 8.37
N TYR A 68 15.03 -7.00 8.48
CA TYR A 68 14.20 -6.55 7.37
C TYR A 68 15.03 -6.06 6.17
N ALA A 69 16.09 -5.29 6.44
CA ALA A 69 17.00 -4.81 5.40
C ALA A 69 17.73 -5.97 4.69
N ALA A 70 18.14 -7.00 5.43
CA ALA A 70 18.75 -8.19 4.86
C ALA A 70 17.78 -9.01 4.02
N MET A 71 16.51 -9.08 4.42
CA MET A 71 15.48 -9.75 3.64
C MET A 71 15.18 -9.02 2.31
N ILE A 72 15.11 -7.67 2.33
CA ILE A 72 15.00 -6.85 1.11
C ILE A 72 16.22 -7.08 0.20
N TRP A 73 17.43 -7.11 0.76
CA TRP A 73 18.65 -7.38 0.00
C TRP A 73 18.58 -8.72 -0.73
N ASN A 74 18.10 -9.76 -0.06
CA ASN A 74 17.96 -11.09 -0.66
C ASN A 74 16.88 -11.10 -1.75
N LEU A 75 15.76 -10.40 -1.54
CA LEU A 75 14.72 -10.22 -2.55
C LEU A 75 15.29 -9.53 -3.80
N ASP A 76 15.98 -8.40 -3.63
CA ASP A 76 16.59 -7.65 -4.72
C ASP A 76 17.60 -8.50 -5.53
N TRP A 77 18.44 -9.27 -4.82
CA TRP A 77 19.36 -10.19 -5.46
C TRP A 77 18.65 -11.26 -6.32
N ASN A 78 17.54 -11.83 -5.84
CA ASN A 78 16.75 -12.81 -6.59
C ASN A 78 16.05 -12.18 -7.80
N ILE A 79 15.55 -10.95 -7.67
CA ILE A 79 14.99 -10.20 -8.80
C ILE A 79 16.09 -9.95 -9.85
N GLY A 80 17.29 -9.58 -9.43
CA GLY A 80 18.45 -9.44 -10.32
C GLY A 80 18.76 -10.70 -11.12
N ARG A 81 18.71 -11.87 -10.49
CA ARG A 81 18.88 -13.17 -11.17
C ARG A 81 17.78 -13.43 -12.22
N LEU A 82 16.53 -13.10 -11.87
CA LEU A 82 15.42 -13.24 -12.81
C LEU A 82 15.59 -12.35 -14.05
N LEU A 83 15.97 -11.09 -13.84
CA LEU A 83 16.22 -10.15 -14.93
C LEU A 83 17.38 -10.60 -15.81
N HIS A 84 18.44 -11.12 -15.22
CA HIS A 84 19.58 -11.67 -15.95
C HIS A 84 19.20 -12.90 -16.80
N ALA A 85 18.42 -13.83 -16.22
CA ALA A 85 17.92 -14.98 -16.99
C ALA A 85 17.01 -14.56 -18.16
N LEU A 86 16.23 -13.51 -17.99
CA LEU A 86 15.41 -12.94 -19.05
C LEU A 86 16.29 -12.35 -20.19
N GLU A 87 17.39 -11.70 -19.85
CA GLU A 87 18.38 -11.17 -20.81
C GLU A 87 19.10 -12.30 -21.55
N GLU A 88 19.61 -13.31 -20.84
CA GLU A 88 20.29 -14.47 -21.42
C GLU A 88 19.38 -15.26 -22.37
N SER A 89 18.07 -15.30 -22.09
CA SER A 89 17.08 -15.95 -22.97
C SER A 89 16.77 -15.15 -24.25
N GLY A 90 17.28 -13.92 -24.38
CA GLY A 90 17.02 -13.03 -25.49
C GLY A 90 15.59 -12.47 -25.53
N GLN A 91 14.84 -12.55 -24.43
CA GLN A 91 13.43 -12.12 -24.38
C GLN A 91 13.22 -10.76 -23.70
N ALA A 92 14.29 -10.18 -23.10
CA ALA A 92 14.18 -8.97 -22.30
C ALA A 92 13.58 -7.77 -23.05
N GLU A 93 13.89 -7.63 -24.34
CA GLU A 93 13.43 -6.51 -25.18
C GLU A 93 11.93 -6.60 -25.53
N ASN A 94 11.33 -7.79 -25.44
CA ASN A 94 9.90 -8.00 -25.73
C ASN A 94 9.11 -8.49 -24.52
N THR A 95 9.59 -8.16 -23.31
CA THR A 95 8.92 -8.52 -22.05
C THR A 95 8.64 -7.28 -21.23
N VAL A 96 7.39 -7.11 -20.82
CA VAL A 96 7.01 -6.14 -19.80
C VAL A 96 7.34 -6.74 -18.44
N VAL A 97 8.13 -6.03 -17.63
CA VAL A 97 8.40 -6.40 -16.25
C VAL A 97 7.74 -5.38 -15.34
N ILE A 98 6.92 -5.86 -14.40
CA ILE A 98 6.25 -5.04 -13.40
C ILE A 98 6.68 -5.51 -12.02
N PHE A 99 7.12 -4.59 -11.19
CA PHE A 99 7.41 -4.83 -9.78
C PHE A 99 6.50 -3.96 -8.92
N THR A 100 5.80 -4.58 -7.98
CA THR A 100 4.91 -3.90 -7.04
C THR A 100 4.78 -4.70 -5.75
N SER A 101 4.02 -4.18 -4.80
CA SER A 101 3.61 -4.86 -3.56
C SER A 101 2.09 -4.93 -3.48
N ASP A 102 1.58 -5.81 -2.64
CA ASP A 102 0.14 -6.00 -2.37
C ASP A 102 -0.42 -4.95 -1.41
N ASN A 103 0.37 -4.51 -0.44
CA ASN A 103 0.03 -3.48 0.56
C ASN A 103 1.29 -2.78 1.09
N GLY A 104 1.09 -1.75 1.88
CA GLY A 104 2.16 -1.04 2.55
C GLY A 104 2.91 -1.88 3.60
N GLY A 105 4.07 -1.42 3.99
CA GLY A 105 4.93 -2.13 4.93
C GLY A 105 4.31 -2.23 6.33
N LEU A 106 4.63 -3.31 7.05
CA LEU A 106 4.15 -3.57 8.42
C LEU A 106 4.91 -2.71 9.43
N SER A 107 4.37 -1.53 9.75
CA SER A 107 5.00 -0.54 10.64
C SER A 107 4.41 -0.46 12.04
N THR A 108 3.32 -1.18 12.32
CA THR A 108 2.47 -0.93 13.50
C THR A 108 2.19 -2.16 14.37
N SER A 109 2.68 -3.34 14.02
CA SER A 109 2.43 -4.60 14.75
C SER A 109 3.47 -5.65 14.42
N GLU A 110 3.43 -6.79 15.12
CA GLU A 110 4.23 -7.98 14.83
C GLU A 110 5.74 -7.68 14.73
N GLY A 111 6.24 -6.87 15.68
CA GLY A 111 7.64 -6.40 15.70
C GLY A 111 7.87 -5.13 14.90
N SER A 112 6.90 -4.69 14.10
CA SER A 112 6.99 -3.47 13.27
C SER A 112 8.32 -3.39 12.52
N PRO A 113 8.58 -4.32 11.58
CA PRO A 113 9.91 -4.48 10.99
C PRO A 113 10.30 -3.35 10.04
N THR A 114 9.35 -2.53 9.56
CA THR A 114 9.62 -1.47 8.61
C THR A 114 9.00 -0.13 9.00
N CYS A 115 9.47 0.95 8.39
CA CYS A 115 8.95 2.30 8.53
C CYS A 115 8.48 2.81 7.15
N ASN A 116 7.26 3.34 7.08
CA ASN A 116 6.70 3.86 5.83
C ASN A 116 6.81 5.39 5.72
N LEU A 117 7.31 6.07 6.76
CA LEU A 117 7.41 7.54 6.75
C LEU A 117 8.12 8.06 5.48
N PRO A 118 7.66 9.19 4.91
CA PRO A 118 6.64 10.11 5.43
C PRO A 118 5.19 9.66 5.24
N ALA A 119 4.90 8.52 4.57
CA ALA A 119 3.56 7.96 4.50
C ALA A 119 3.14 7.44 5.88
N ARG A 120 1.95 7.86 6.34
CA ARG A 120 1.45 7.54 7.67
C ARG A 120 0.98 6.10 7.76
N GLU A 121 1.19 5.45 8.92
CA GLU A 121 0.79 4.10 9.28
C GLU A 121 1.40 3.02 8.37
N GLY A 122 0.70 1.91 8.15
CA GLY A 122 1.19 0.79 7.35
C GLY A 122 0.09 -0.23 7.05
N LYS A 123 0.48 -1.44 6.75
CA LYS A 123 -0.43 -2.56 6.47
C LYS A 123 -1.61 -2.58 7.43
N GLY A 124 -2.82 -2.73 6.89
CA GLY A 124 -4.07 -2.77 7.66
C GLY A 124 -4.67 -1.41 8.01
N TRP A 125 -4.10 -0.30 7.49
CA TRP A 125 -4.59 1.06 7.70
C TRP A 125 -5.03 1.70 6.38
N MET A 126 -5.97 2.67 6.46
CA MET A 126 -6.46 3.43 5.30
C MET A 126 -5.54 4.58 4.89
N GLU A 127 -4.58 4.92 5.73
CA GLU A 127 -3.57 5.95 5.48
C GLU A 127 -2.60 5.53 4.36
N GLU A 128 -1.88 6.50 3.77
CA GLU A 128 -0.99 6.27 2.62
C GLU A 128 0.05 5.16 2.88
N GLY A 129 0.56 5.04 4.11
CA GLY A 129 1.50 3.98 4.46
C GLY A 129 0.92 2.57 4.38
N GLY A 130 -0.41 2.43 4.47
CA GLY A 130 -1.07 1.14 4.34
C GLY A 130 -1.45 0.77 2.91
N ILE A 131 -1.79 1.74 2.08
CA ILE A 131 -2.36 1.50 0.74
C ILE A 131 -1.44 1.91 -0.41
N ARG A 132 -0.46 2.78 -0.18
CA ARG A 132 0.48 3.21 -1.22
C ARG A 132 1.70 2.29 -1.27
N VAL A 133 1.96 1.76 -2.45
CA VAL A 133 3.03 0.79 -2.71
C VAL A 133 3.91 1.27 -3.86
N PRO A 134 5.17 0.80 -3.95
CA PRO A 134 6.00 1.06 -5.11
C PRO A 134 5.40 0.40 -6.36
N LEU A 135 5.53 1.07 -7.50
CA LEU A 135 5.23 0.50 -8.81
C LEU A 135 6.34 0.88 -9.78
N LEU A 136 7.04 -0.12 -10.28
CA LEU A 136 8.07 0.06 -11.32
C LEU A 136 7.68 -0.78 -12.54
N ILE A 137 7.75 -0.17 -13.73
CA ILE A 137 7.40 -0.84 -14.98
C ILE A 137 8.54 -0.63 -15.96
N ARG A 138 9.07 -1.75 -16.51
CA ARG A 138 10.08 -1.76 -17.55
C ARG A 138 9.51 -2.40 -18.81
N PHE A 139 9.65 -1.71 -19.93
CA PHE A 139 9.37 -2.27 -21.24
C PHE A 139 10.30 -1.60 -22.24
N PRO A 140 11.46 -2.21 -22.57
CA PRO A 140 12.45 -1.61 -23.46
C PRO A 140 11.86 -1.22 -24.81
N GLY A 141 12.31 -0.10 -25.35
CA GLY A 141 11.82 0.43 -26.62
C GLY A 141 10.38 0.98 -26.60
N ARG A 142 9.61 0.78 -25.52
CA ARG A 142 8.22 1.24 -25.36
C ARG A 142 8.06 2.25 -24.25
N ILE A 143 8.78 2.08 -23.13
CA ILE A 143 8.80 3.00 -21.99
C ILE A 143 10.17 3.65 -21.93
N LYS A 144 10.20 4.99 -21.88
CA LYS A 144 11.44 5.74 -21.75
C LYS A 144 12.08 5.49 -20.39
N PRO A 145 13.35 5.05 -20.32
CA PRO A 145 14.04 4.83 -19.05
C PRO A 145 14.10 6.09 -18.17
N GLY A 146 14.04 5.92 -16.86
CA GLY A 146 14.19 7.00 -15.88
C GLY A 146 13.00 7.98 -15.82
N THR A 147 11.88 7.67 -16.47
CA THR A 147 10.66 8.48 -16.34
C THR A 147 9.95 8.22 -15.01
N ARG A 148 9.27 9.26 -14.52
CA ARG A 148 8.40 9.20 -13.35
C ARG A 148 7.00 9.66 -13.74
N CYS A 149 5.98 8.99 -13.18
CA CYS A 149 4.58 9.36 -13.30
C CYS A 149 3.96 9.45 -11.91
N ASP A 150 3.33 10.57 -11.59
CA ASP A 150 2.71 10.83 -10.29
C ASP A 150 1.17 10.61 -10.32
N VAL A 151 0.62 10.17 -11.45
CA VAL A 151 -0.79 9.80 -11.54
C VAL A 151 -1.03 8.53 -10.72
N PRO A 152 -1.94 8.57 -9.71
CA PRO A 152 -2.23 7.39 -8.92
C PRO A 152 -2.96 6.33 -9.75
N VAL A 153 -2.53 5.09 -9.56
CA VAL A 153 -3.10 3.90 -10.22
C VAL A 153 -3.32 2.80 -9.17
N THR A 154 -4.09 1.80 -9.49
CA THR A 154 -4.39 0.69 -8.58
C THR A 154 -4.22 -0.66 -9.27
N THR A 155 -4.18 -1.75 -8.50
CA THR A 155 -3.99 -3.10 -9.05
C THR A 155 -5.13 -3.55 -9.97
N THR A 156 -6.34 -2.97 -9.83
CA THR A 156 -7.45 -3.22 -10.76
C THR A 156 -7.14 -2.75 -12.19
N ASP A 157 -6.24 -1.77 -12.36
CA ASP A 157 -5.79 -1.25 -13.65
C ASP A 157 -4.90 -2.25 -14.42
N PHE A 158 -4.31 -3.23 -13.75
CA PHE A 158 -3.37 -4.16 -14.38
C PHE A 158 -4.05 -5.06 -15.42
N TYR A 159 -5.25 -5.57 -15.13
CA TYR A 159 -5.93 -6.47 -16.06
C TYR A 159 -6.21 -5.83 -17.42
N PRO A 160 -6.90 -4.67 -17.51
CA PRO A 160 -7.10 -4.01 -18.79
C PRO A 160 -5.78 -3.56 -19.44
N THR A 161 -4.77 -3.18 -18.64
CA THR A 161 -3.43 -2.86 -19.15
C THR A 161 -2.77 -4.06 -19.84
N PHE A 162 -2.85 -5.25 -19.22
CA PHE A 162 -2.29 -6.46 -19.80
C PHE A 162 -2.99 -6.87 -21.08
N LEU A 163 -4.32 -6.73 -21.15
CA LEU A 163 -5.07 -6.98 -22.38
C LEU A 163 -4.59 -6.05 -23.51
N GLU A 164 -4.49 -4.74 -23.25
CA GLU A 164 -4.03 -3.78 -24.25
C GLU A 164 -2.59 -4.05 -24.69
N LEU A 165 -1.67 -4.29 -23.76
CA LEU A 165 -0.27 -4.61 -24.07
C LEU A 165 -0.13 -5.90 -24.88
N ALA A 166 -0.99 -6.87 -24.66
CA ALA A 166 -1.05 -8.13 -25.41
C ALA A 166 -1.79 -8.02 -26.76
N GLY A 167 -2.35 -6.86 -27.08
CA GLY A 167 -3.18 -6.67 -28.29
C GLY A 167 -4.51 -7.43 -28.25
N LEU A 168 -5.01 -7.72 -27.04
CA LEU A 168 -6.28 -8.38 -26.83
C LEU A 168 -7.41 -7.35 -26.62
N PRO A 169 -8.66 -7.69 -26.96
CA PRO A 169 -9.79 -6.81 -26.73
C PRO A 169 -10.07 -6.62 -25.24
N GLU A 170 -10.59 -5.45 -24.89
CA GLU A 170 -11.12 -5.20 -23.55
C GLU A 170 -12.20 -6.21 -23.14
N ARG A 171 -12.31 -6.48 -21.86
CA ARG A 171 -13.29 -7.38 -21.26
C ARG A 171 -14.05 -6.63 -20.15
N LYS A 172 -14.85 -5.64 -20.54
CA LYS A 172 -15.54 -4.71 -19.62
C LYS A 172 -16.41 -5.43 -18.59
N GLU A 173 -16.91 -6.59 -18.93
CA GLU A 173 -17.64 -7.47 -18.03
C GLU A 173 -16.78 -8.12 -16.95
N GLN A 174 -15.44 -8.05 -17.06
CA GLN A 174 -14.48 -8.65 -16.14
C GLN A 174 -13.63 -7.63 -15.39
N HIS A 175 -13.56 -6.38 -15.88
CA HIS A 175 -12.74 -5.31 -15.28
C HIS A 175 -13.54 -4.02 -15.16
N CYS A 176 -14.58 -4.02 -14.34
CA CYS A 176 -15.50 -2.90 -14.19
C CYS A 176 -14.86 -1.67 -13.47
N ASP A 177 -13.86 -1.88 -12.60
CA ASP A 177 -13.22 -0.80 -11.82
C ASP A 177 -11.93 -0.28 -12.45
N GLY A 178 -11.18 -1.15 -13.15
CA GLY A 178 -9.87 -0.83 -13.70
C GLY A 178 -9.92 -0.20 -15.08
N ARG A 179 -8.89 0.56 -15.43
CA ARG A 179 -8.66 1.12 -16.75
C ARG A 179 -7.20 0.91 -17.18
N SER A 180 -6.98 0.79 -18.51
CA SER A 180 -5.61 0.64 -18.99
C SER A 180 -4.77 1.89 -18.71
N ILE A 181 -3.57 1.67 -18.15
CA ILE A 181 -2.57 2.72 -17.90
C ILE A 181 -1.54 2.82 -19.03
N VAL A 182 -1.74 2.15 -20.16
CA VAL A 182 -0.85 2.24 -21.32
C VAL A 182 -0.61 3.67 -21.78
N PRO A 183 -1.59 4.61 -21.80
CA PRO A 183 -1.31 6.01 -22.07
C PRO A 183 -0.24 6.63 -21.16
N LEU A 184 -0.30 6.35 -19.84
CA LEU A 184 0.72 6.83 -18.88
C LEU A 184 2.10 6.27 -19.18
N LEU A 185 2.18 5.01 -19.61
CA LEU A 185 3.44 4.36 -20.00
C LEU A 185 4.07 5.01 -21.24
N ARG A 186 3.27 5.67 -22.07
CA ARG A 186 3.72 6.46 -23.22
C ARG A 186 3.99 7.93 -22.88
N GLY A 187 3.75 8.34 -21.63
CA GLY A 187 3.85 9.75 -21.21
C GLY A 187 2.68 10.61 -21.62
N GLU A 188 1.56 10.01 -21.96
CA GLU A 188 0.31 10.68 -22.30
C GLU A 188 -0.52 10.99 -21.05
N ALA A 189 -1.36 12.04 -21.09
CA ALA A 189 -2.25 12.36 -19.99
C ALA A 189 -3.46 11.40 -19.96
N MET A 190 -3.94 11.13 -18.75
CA MET A 190 -5.22 10.46 -18.53
C MET A 190 -6.15 11.34 -17.69
N PRO A 191 -7.49 11.27 -17.91
CA PRO A 191 -8.45 11.94 -17.05
C PRO A 191 -8.31 11.52 -15.58
N GLU A 192 -8.55 12.47 -14.66
CA GLU A 192 -8.68 12.11 -13.25
C GLU A 192 -9.72 11.01 -13.04
N HIS A 193 -9.43 10.13 -12.13
CA HIS A 193 -10.28 9.01 -11.77
C HIS A 193 -10.25 8.81 -10.26
N PRO A 194 -11.40 8.68 -9.61
CA PRO A 194 -11.43 8.38 -8.20
C PRO A 194 -10.94 6.95 -7.93
N LEU A 195 -10.16 6.79 -6.88
CA LEU A 195 -9.76 5.49 -6.35
C LEU A 195 -10.47 5.27 -5.01
N PHE A 196 -10.95 4.05 -4.78
CA PHE A 196 -11.74 3.71 -3.62
C PHE A 196 -11.15 2.54 -2.85
N TRP A 197 -11.31 2.57 -1.53
CA TRP A 197 -10.98 1.47 -0.63
C TRP A 197 -12.09 1.30 0.39
N HIS A 198 -12.39 0.05 0.73
CA HIS A 198 -13.36 -0.32 1.75
C HIS A 198 -12.81 -1.49 2.55
N TYR A 199 -12.54 -1.25 3.84
CA TYR A 199 -12.01 -2.24 4.75
C TYR A 199 -12.85 -2.25 6.03
N PRO A 200 -13.97 -3.01 6.06
CA PRO A 200 -14.95 -2.97 7.15
C PRO A 200 -14.55 -3.86 8.33
N HIS A 201 -13.27 -3.89 8.69
CA HIS A 201 -12.72 -4.78 9.70
C HIS A 201 -11.79 -4.05 10.65
N TYR A 202 -11.71 -4.52 11.89
CA TYR A 202 -10.61 -4.19 12.78
C TYR A 202 -9.36 -4.96 12.32
N GLY A 203 -8.30 -4.25 12.02
CA GLY A 203 -7.03 -4.86 11.65
C GLY A 203 -6.23 -5.28 12.86
N ASN A 204 -5.59 -6.45 12.79
CA ASN A 204 -4.68 -6.89 13.84
C ASN A 204 -3.41 -6.02 13.91
N GLN A 205 -3.25 -5.09 12.97
CA GLN A 205 -2.21 -4.06 12.92
C GLN A 205 -2.62 -2.76 13.61
N GLY A 206 -3.83 -2.67 14.15
CA GLY A 206 -4.36 -1.50 14.86
C GLY A 206 -5.34 -0.64 14.04
N GLY A 207 -5.47 -0.89 12.74
CA GLY A 207 -6.44 -0.19 11.90
C GLY A 207 -7.88 -0.48 12.30
N VAL A 208 -8.74 0.54 12.15
CA VAL A 208 -10.17 0.48 12.42
C VAL A 208 -10.98 0.34 11.12
N PRO A 209 -12.23 -0.17 11.19
CA PRO A 209 -13.09 -0.23 10.03
C PRO A 209 -13.23 1.13 9.36
N GLY A 210 -12.96 1.20 8.06
CA GLY A 210 -12.98 2.46 7.34
C GLY A 210 -13.18 2.29 5.85
N SER A 211 -13.50 3.41 5.20
CA SER A 211 -13.57 3.52 3.75
C SER A 211 -12.88 4.80 3.31
N SER A 212 -12.31 4.80 2.13
CA SER A 212 -11.68 6.00 1.62
C SER A 212 -11.90 6.19 0.13
N VAL A 213 -11.86 7.45 -0.29
CA VAL A 213 -11.82 7.87 -1.69
C VAL A 213 -10.68 8.85 -1.88
N ARG A 214 -9.93 8.66 -2.96
CA ARG A 214 -8.94 9.61 -3.45
C ARG A 214 -9.34 10.14 -4.81
N LEU A 215 -9.39 11.46 -4.96
CA LEU A 215 -9.56 12.14 -6.23
C LEU A 215 -8.46 13.21 -6.39
N GLY A 216 -7.59 13.03 -7.37
CA GLY A 216 -6.43 13.90 -7.55
C GLY A 216 -5.55 13.95 -6.31
N ARG A 217 -5.37 15.15 -5.76
CA ARG A 217 -4.58 15.41 -4.56
C ARG A 217 -5.32 15.17 -3.25
N TYR A 218 -6.65 15.11 -3.27
CA TYR A 218 -7.44 14.98 -2.05
C TYR A 218 -7.83 13.55 -1.76
N LYS A 219 -7.74 13.19 -0.47
CA LYS A 219 -8.17 11.90 0.05
C LYS A 219 -9.09 12.11 1.25
N LEU A 220 -10.27 11.51 1.19
CA LEU A 220 -11.21 11.43 2.30
C LEU A 220 -11.18 10.01 2.89
N ILE A 221 -11.13 9.92 4.21
CA ILE A 221 -11.32 8.68 4.96
C ILE A 221 -12.54 8.85 5.83
N GLU A 222 -13.49 7.91 5.76
CA GLU A 222 -14.63 7.75 6.66
C GLU A 222 -14.35 6.62 7.63
N SER A 223 -14.44 6.87 8.93
CA SER A 223 -14.50 5.83 9.97
C SER A 223 -15.88 5.18 9.95
N LEU A 224 -15.95 3.85 9.96
CA LEU A 224 -17.21 3.15 10.05
C LEU A 224 -17.70 2.91 11.50
N GLU A 225 -16.91 3.34 12.50
CA GLU A 225 -17.31 3.28 13.92
C GLU A 225 -18.27 4.41 14.29
N ASP A 226 -17.93 5.63 13.88
CA ASP A 226 -18.60 6.86 14.31
C ASP A 226 -18.93 7.82 13.16
N HIS A 227 -18.66 7.40 11.91
CA HIS A 227 -18.82 8.19 10.70
C HIS A 227 -18.01 9.50 10.68
N SER A 228 -16.98 9.61 11.51
CA SER A 228 -16.06 10.75 11.48
C SER A 228 -15.29 10.80 10.16
N LEU A 229 -15.05 12.03 9.68
CA LEU A 229 -14.40 12.29 8.41
C LEU A 229 -13.00 12.87 8.62
N ARG A 230 -12.05 12.37 7.84
CA ARG A 230 -10.70 12.90 7.75
C ARG A 230 -10.39 13.21 6.29
N LEU A 231 -10.13 14.47 5.98
CA LEU A 231 -9.81 14.95 4.64
C LEU A 231 -8.37 15.44 4.59
N TYR A 232 -7.59 14.95 3.64
CA TYR A 232 -6.19 15.30 3.49
C TYR A 232 -5.87 15.81 2.09
N ASP A 233 -4.90 16.70 2.01
CA ASP A 233 -4.29 17.20 0.77
C ASP A 233 -2.92 16.55 0.61
N LEU A 234 -2.85 15.45 -0.09
CA LEU A 234 -1.63 14.62 -0.22
C LEU A 234 -0.48 15.29 -0.99
N GLU A 235 -0.73 16.41 -1.66
CA GLU A 235 0.33 17.17 -2.33
C GLU A 235 1.12 18.02 -1.33
N THR A 236 0.45 18.58 -0.33
CA THR A 236 1.06 19.44 0.69
C THR A 236 1.23 18.77 2.04
N ASP A 237 0.49 17.70 2.30
CA ASP A 237 0.49 16.92 3.54
C ASP A 237 0.46 15.41 3.23
N PHE A 238 1.54 14.91 2.65
CA PHE A 238 1.67 13.49 2.32
C PHE A 238 1.62 12.58 3.56
N GLY A 239 1.97 13.11 4.72
CA GLY A 239 1.94 12.41 6.01
C GLY A 239 0.57 12.37 6.67
N GLU A 240 -0.48 12.95 6.06
CA GLU A 240 -1.86 12.92 6.57
C GLU A 240 -1.95 13.43 8.03
N THR A 241 -1.29 14.56 8.30
CA THR A 241 -1.15 15.11 9.65
C THR A 241 -2.22 16.15 9.99
N ARG A 242 -2.81 16.81 8.97
CA ARG A 242 -3.80 17.87 9.13
C ARG A 242 -5.13 17.50 8.50
N ASN A 243 -6.13 17.25 9.34
CA ASN A 243 -7.49 17.01 8.87
C ASN A 243 -8.13 18.34 8.39
N LEU A 244 -8.54 18.39 7.14
CA LEU A 244 -9.16 19.54 6.48
C LEU A 244 -10.70 19.42 6.39
N ALA A 245 -11.32 18.41 6.97
CA ALA A 245 -12.77 18.15 6.80
C ALA A 245 -13.64 19.34 7.28
N GLU A 246 -13.27 19.97 8.39
CA GLU A 246 -13.98 21.14 8.92
C GLU A 246 -13.65 22.42 8.13
N GLU A 247 -12.46 22.54 7.57
CA GLU A 247 -12.03 23.70 6.79
C GLU A 247 -12.59 23.69 5.36
N LYS A 248 -12.86 22.50 4.81
CA LYS A 248 -13.34 22.28 3.45
C LYS A 248 -14.59 21.38 3.43
N PRO A 249 -15.68 21.78 4.11
CA PRO A 249 -16.86 20.92 4.30
C PRO A 249 -17.56 20.55 2.99
N GLU A 250 -17.58 21.44 2.00
CA GLU A 250 -18.19 21.17 0.70
C GLU A 250 -17.41 20.11 -0.09
N LEU A 251 -16.08 20.14 -0.02
CA LEU A 251 -15.22 19.15 -0.65
C LEU A 251 -15.35 17.80 0.06
N ALA A 252 -15.37 17.79 1.40
CA ALA A 252 -15.58 16.58 2.18
C ALA A 252 -16.93 15.94 1.84
N ALA A 253 -18.01 16.73 1.80
CA ALA A 253 -19.34 16.24 1.41
C ALA A 253 -19.38 15.68 -0.02
N LYS A 254 -18.73 16.37 -0.98
CA LYS A 254 -18.63 15.88 -2.36
C LYS A 254 -17.93 14.53 -2.46
N LEU A 255 -16.78 14.38 -1.79
CA LEU A 255 -16.02 13.12 -1.81
C LEU A 255 -16.77 12.01 -1.06
N LEU A 256 -17.43 12.31 0.04
CA LEU A 256 -18.26 11.36 0.78
C LEU A 256 -19.43 10.84 -0.08
N LEU A 257 -20.11 11.74 -0.81
CA LEU A 257 -21.20 11.35 -1.72
C LEU A 257 -20.68 10.42 -2.82
N MET A 258 -19.48 10.68 -3.34
CA MET A 258 -18.83 9.84 -4.33
C MET A 258 -18.47 8.45 -3.74
N LEU A 259 -17.93 8.41 -2.53
CA LEU A 259 -17.60 7.18 -1.81
C LEU A 259 -18.86 6.33 -1.58
N HIS A 260 -19.91 6.92 -1.04
CA HIS A 260 -21.17 6.23 -0.80
C HIS A 260 -21.89 5.80 -2.10
N GLY A 261 -21.69 6.55 -3.19
CA GLY A 261 -22.15 6.14 -4.52
C GLY A 261 -21.50 4.83 -4.95
N TRP A 262 -20.16 4.81 -4.93
CA TRP A 262 -19.39 3.62 -5.28
C TRP A 262 -19.70 2.42 -4.36
N GLN A 263 -19.82 2.62 -3.04
CA GLN A 263 -20.19 1.56 -2.10
C GLN A 263 -21.54 0.89 -2.44
N ARG A 264 -22.52 1.68 -2.89
CA ARG A 264 -23.80 1.13 -3.35
C ARG A 264 -23.65 0.36 -4.65
N ASP A 265 -22.88 0.90 -5.60
CA ASP A 265 -22.68 0.29 -6.92
C ASP A 265 -21.98 -1.07 -6.86
N VAL A 266 -21.07 -1.24 -5.87
CA VAL A 266 -20.34 -2.51 -5.64
C VAL A 266 -21.00 -3.39 -4.56
N GLU A 267 -22.16 -3.01 -4.04
CA GLU A 267 -22.87 -3.73 -2.95
C GLU A 267 -21.95 -3.99 -1.74
N ALA A 268 -21.19 -2.96 -1.33
CA ALA A 268 -20.21 -3.06 -0.25
C ALA A 268 -20.84 -3.57 1.05
N ALA A 269 -20.23 -4.56 1.67
CA ALA A 269 -20.67 -5.10 2.96
C ALA A 269 -20.22 -4.21 4.12
N PHE A 270 -21.11 -3.93 5.06
CA PHE A 270 -20.83 -3.12 6.25
C PHE A 270 -20.81 -3.98 7.51
N PRO A 271 -19.98 -3.61 8.52
CA PRO A 271 -20.00 -4.29 9.81
C PRO A 271 -21.31 -4.04 10.52
N SER A 272 -21.77 -5.02 11.27
CA SER A 272 -22.88 -4.86 12.22
C SER A 272 -22.33 -4.73 13.64
N PRO A 273 -23.00 -3.98 14.54
CA PRO A 273 -22.62 -3.91 15.95
C PRO A 273 -22.53 -5.31 16.57
N ASN A 274 -21.46 -5.58 17.32
CA ASN A 274 -21.33 -6.81 18.08
C ASN A 274 -22.16 -6.70 19.38
N PRO A 275 -23.25 -7.45 19.55
CA PRO A 275 -24.11 -7.38 20.75
C PRO A 275 -23.39 -7.89 22.02
N GLU A 276 -22.32 -8.65 21.87
CA GLU A 276 -21.52 -9.18 22.98
C GLU A 276 -20.34 -8.28 23.36
N TRP A 277 -20.13 -7.18 22.61
CA TRP A 277 -19.04 -6.26 22.88
C TRP A 277 -19.20 -5.57 24.25
N LYS A 278 -18.11 -5.54 25.01
CA LYS A 278 -18.03 -4.82 26.30
C LYS A 278 -16.83 -3.87 26.25
N PRO A 279 -16.91 -2.66 26.82
CA PRO A 279 -15.75 -1.79 27.03
C PRO A 279 -14.61 -2.52 27.75
N LEU A 280 -13.35 -2.14 27.44
CA LEU A 280 -12.15 -2.80 27.99
C LEU A 280 -12.10 -2.76 29.53
N ASP A 281 -12.59 -1.68 30.13
CA ASP A 281 -12.69 -1.46 31.56
C ASP A 281 -13.74 -2.34 32.28
N ASN A 282 -14.61 -3.01 31.54
CA ASN A 282 -15.66 -3.91 32.05
C ASN A 282 -15.44 -5.38 31.62
N ARG A 283 -14.26 -5.74 31.14
CA ARG A 283 -13.89 -7.12 30.83
C ARG A 283 -13.27 -7.76 32.08
N GLU A 284 -14.08 -8.62 32.79
CA GLU A 284 -13.59 -9.49 33.87
C GLU A 284 -12.78 -10.65 33.32
#